data_4952cdfac656d68dcbd30836e943d706
#
_entry.id   4952cdfac656d68dcbd30836e943d706
#
_cell.length_a   1.000
_cell.length_b   1.000
_cell.length_c   1.000
_cell.angle_alpha   90.00
_cell.angle_beta   90.00
_cell.angle_gamma   90.00
#
_symmetry.space_group_name_H-M   'P 1'
#
loop_
_entity.id
_entity.type
_entity.pdbx_description
1 polymer ?
#
loop_
_entity_poly.entity_id
_entity_poly.type
_entity_poly.pdbx_seq_one_letter_code
_entity_poly.pdbx_strand_id
1 'polypeptide(L)'
;MTPVDWTSDELARIGEADELTVSPRRADGRPGRAVPIWIVRVGDQLYVRSWRGDGGAWYRAAEARRAGRIGSGGVESDVEFSDAEDAVNDAVDAAYRDKYARYLSSVEPMVTAQARATALQLVPREAAR
;
A
#
# COMPACT_ATOMS: atom_id res chain seq x y z
N MET A 1 -25.60 -1.29 1.23
CA MET A 1 -24.53 -0.83 0.33
C MET A 1 -23.45 -1.90 0.21
N THR A 2 -23.09 -2.24 -0.98
CA THR A 2 -22.02 -3.22 -1.22
C THR A 2 -20.67 -2.57 -0.97
N PRO A 3 -19.76 -3.18 -0.19
CA PRO A 3 -18.42 -2.65 -0.03
C PRO A 3 -17.71 -2.59 -1.37
N VAL A 4 -16.84 -1.61 -1.53
CA VAL A 4 -16.00 -1.51 -2.72
C VAL A 4 -14.77 -2.38 -2.49
N ASP A 5 -14.57 -3.36 -3.36
CA ASP A 5 -13.42 -4.25 -3.30
C ASP A 5 -12.62 -4.17 -4.59
N TRP A 6 -11.36 -4.60 -4.51
CA TRP A 6 -10.55 -4.74 -5.71
C TRP A 6 -11.12 -5.84 -6.59
N THR A 7 -11.15 -5.62 -7.90
CA THR A 7 -11.52 -6.70 -8.84
C THR A 7 -10.38 -7.69 -8.96
N SER A 8 -10.68 -8.90 -9.44
CA SER A 8 -9.65 -9.91 -9.68
C SER A 8 -8.58 -9.42 -10.64
N ASP A 9 -8.97 -8.68 -11.68
CA ASP A 9 -8.04 -8.12 -12.66
C ASP A 9 -7.11 -7.07 -12.02
N GLU A 10 -7.68 -6.18 -11.19
CA GLU A 10 -6.89 -5.19 -10.49
C GLU A 10 -5.88 -5.84 -9.54
N LEU A 11 -6.32 -6.84 -8.78
CA LEU A 11 -5.45 -7.56 -7.85
C LEU A 11 -4.30 -8.25 -8.58
N ALA A 12 -4.58 -8.85 -9.73
CA ALA A 12 -3.55 -9.51 -10.53
C ALA A 12 -2.53 -8.50 -11.06
N ARG A 13 -3.01 -7.40 -11.64
CA ARG A 13 -2.14 -6.38 -12.23
C ARG A 13 -1.26 -5.71 -11.18
N ILE A 14 -1.86 -5.29 -10.07
CA ILE A 14 -1.13 -4.61 -9.00
C ILE A 14 -0.23 -5.61 -8.27
N GLY A 15 -0.72 -6.80 -8.00
CA GLY A 15 0.05 -7.83 -7.29
C GLY A 15 1.30 -8.28 -8.03
N GLU A 16 1.29 -8.23 -9.36
CA GLU A 16 2.44 -8.61 -10.19
C GLU A 16 3.38 -7.45 -10.50
N ALA A 17 2.94 -6.22 -10.32
CA ALA A 17 3.76 -5.04 -10.60
C ALA A 17 4.87 -4.92 -9.56
N ASP A 18 6.07 -4.54 -10.00
CA ASP A 18 7.22 -4.37 -9.10
C ASP A 18 7.03 -3.21 -8.14
N GLU A 19 6.34 -2.16 -8.57
CA GLU A 19 6.17 -0.95 -7.79
C GLU A 19 4.76 -0.41 -7.92
N LEU A 20 4.40 0.39 -6.92
CA LEU A 20 3.16 1.15 -6.91
C LEU A 20 3.53 2.60 -6.63
N THR A 21 2.92 3.54 -7.34
CA THR A 21 3.04 4.95 -6.98
C THR A 21 1.92 5.31 -6.02
N VAL A 22 2.27 6.00 -4.95
CA VAL A 22 1.31 6.44 -3.94
C VAL A 22 1.34 7.96 -3.86
N SER A 23 0.15 8.59 -3.93
CA SER A 23 -0.01 10.04 -3.79
C SER A 23 -1.02 10.31 -2.69
N PRO A 24 -0.57 10.40 -1.43
CA PRO A 24 -1.48 10.77 -0.35
C PRO A 24 -2.02 12.18 -0.58
N ARG A 25 -3.27 12.42 -0.19
CA ARG A 25 -3.86 13.74 -0.36
C ARG A 25 -3.15 14.76 0.53
N ARG A 26 -3.08 15.98 0.02
CA ARG A 26 -2.55 17.12 0.77
C ARG A 26 -3.63 17.67 1.71
N ALA A 27 -3.22 18.53 2.62
CA ALA A 27 -4.14 19.16 3.55
C ALA A 27 -5.26 19.94 2.86
N ASP A 28 -4.98 20.46 1.67
CA ASP A 28 -5.96 21.22 0.87
C ASP A 28 -6.83 20.32 -0.03
N GLY A 29 -6.68 18.99 0.09
CA GLY A 29 -7.44 18.03 -0.70
C GLY A 29 -6.87 17.72 -2.07
N ARG A 30 -5.83 18.41 -2.48
CA ARG A 30 -5.18 18.16 -3.78
C ARG A 30 -4.32 16.91 -3.72
N PRO A 31 -4.06 16.26 -4.88
CA PRO A 31 -3.14 15.14 -4.90
C PRO A 31 -1.77 15.56 -4.43
N GLY A 32 -1.14 14.75 -3.58
CA GLY A 32 0.21 14.94 -3.15
C GLY A 32 1.20 14.45 -4.20
N ARG A 33 2.49 14.55 -3.88
CA ARG A 33 3.54 14.04 -4.74
C ARG A 33 3.44 12.52 -4.86
N ALA A 34 3.55 11.99 -6.08
CA ALA A 34 3.58 10.56 -6.32
C ALA A 34 4.95 9.99 -5.95
N VAL A 35 4.96 8.93 -5.16
CA VAL A 35 6.19 8.28 -4.70
C VAL A 35 6.12 6.80 -5.04
N PRO A 36 7.17 6.22 -5.67
CA PRO A 36 7.19 4.78 -5.91
C PRO A 36 7.52 4.01 -4.63
N ILE A 37 6.74 2.99 -4.36
CA ILE A 37 6.95 2.11 -3.19
C ILE A 37 6.66 0.68 -3.59
N TRP A 38 7.07 -0.26 -2.75
CA TRP A 38 6.75 -1.67 -2.93
C TRP A 38 5.33 -1.95 -2.45
N ILE A 39 4.70 -2.95 -3.07
CA ILE A 39 3.31 -3.34 -2.83
C ILE A 39 3.22 -4.86 -2.78
N VAL A 40 2.44 -5.39 -1.85
CA VAL A 40 2.18 -6.83 -1.81
C VAL A 40 0.69 -7.11 -1.74
N ARG A 41 0.32 -8.26 -2.29
CA ARG A 41 -1.04 -8.79 -2.24
C ARG A 41 -1.07 -9.93 -1.24
N VAL A 42 -2.05 -9.90 -0.35
CA VAL A 42 -2.34 -11.02 0.56
C VAL A 42 -3.83 -11.35 0.40
N GLY A 43 -4.13 -12.49 -0.22
CA GLY A 43 -5.51 -12.82 -0.55
C GLY A 43 -6.11 -11.80 -1.50
N ASP A 44 -7.19 -11.20 -1.10
CA ASP A 44 -7.90 -10.22 -1.91
C ASP A 44 -7.62 -8.78 -1.45
N GLN A 45 -6.56 -8.58 -0.67
CA GLN A 45 -6.21 -7.28 -0.13
C GLN A 45 -4.80 -6.88 -0.52
N LEU A 46 -4.57 -5.57 -0.56
CA LEU A 46 -3.27 -4.99 -0.91
C LEU A 46 -2.72 -4.24 0.28
N TYR A 47 -1.41 -4.39 0.51
CA TYR A 47 -0.74 -3.79 1.67
C TYR A 47 0.55 -3.12 1.26
N VAL A 48 0.86 -2.02 1.96
CA VAL A 48 2.12 -1.29 1.82
C VAL A 48 2.72 -1.05 3.20
N ARG A 49 4.03 -0.84 3.24
CA ARG A 49 4.77 -0.51 4.46
C ARG A 49 5.79 0.56 4.17
N SER A 50 6.16 1.32 5.20
CA SER A 50 7.23 2.30 5.12
C SER A 50 8.51 1.68 5.68
N TRP A 51 9.55 1.54 4.84
CA TRP A 51 10.82 1.01 5.30
C TRP A 51 11.53 1.97 6.25
N ARG A 52 11.15 3.26 6.22
CA ARG A 52 11.65 4.28 7.17
C ARG A 52 10.82 4.35 8.43
N GLY A 53 9.88 3.41 8.61
CA GLY A 53 8.97 3.45 9.73
C GLY A 53 8.10 4.69 9.69
N ASP A 54 7.78 5.25 10.83
CA ASP A 54 6.94 6.44 10.92
C ASP A 54 7.64 7.73 10.49
N GLY A 55 8.93 7.66 10.15
CA GLY A 55 9.69 8.80 9.62
C GLY A 55 9.48 9.06 8.13
N GLY A 56 8.84 8.13 7.41
CA GLY A 56 8.62 8.29 5.98
C GLY A 56 7.61 9.40 5.66
N ALA A 57 7.96 10.28 4.74
CA ALA A 57 7.09 11.43 4.42
C ALA A 57 5.74 10.99 3.85
N TRP A 58 5.74 10.04 2.89
CA TRP A 58 4.49 9.58 2.30
C TRP A 58 3.61 8.86 3.34
N TYR A 59 4.24 8.12 4.23
CA TYR A 59 3.51 7.40 5.27
C TYR A 59 2.82 8.36 6.23
N ARG A 60 3.53 9.41 6.66
CA ARG A 60 2.94 10.41 7.55
C ARG A 60 1.77 11.12 6.91
N ALA A 61 1.88 11.44 5.61
CA ALA A 61 0.79 12.06 4.86
C ALA A 61 -0.41 11.11 4.74
N ALA A 62 -0.16 9.84 4.44
CA ALA A 62 -1.22 8.83 4.33
C ALA A 62 -1.91 8.62 5.68
N GLU A 63 -1.14 8.58 6.77
CA GLU A 63 -1.66 8.44 8.13
C GLU A 63 -2.56 9.61 8.50
N ALA A 64 -2.13 10.83 8.16
CA ALA A 64 -2.86 12.04 8.51
C ALA A 64 -4.13 12.23 7.68
N ARG A 65 -4.09 11.90 6.39
CA ARG A 65 -5.20 12.17 5.47
C ARG A 65 -6.11 10.98 5.25
N ARG A 66 -5.59 9.77 5.37
CA ARG A 66 -6.33 8.51 5.17
C ARG A 66 -6.92 8.36 3.78
N ALA A 67 -6.53 9.20 2.84
CA ALA A 67 -7.03 9.16 1.46
C ALA A 67 -5.92 9.56 0.50
N GLY A 68 -5.97 8.99 -0.70
CA GLY A 68 -4.99 9.30 -1.73
C GLY A 68 -5.33 8.58 -3.02
N ARG A 69 -4.33 8.53 -3.91
CA ARG A 69 -4.45 7.87 -5.20
C ARG A 69 -3.26 6.95 -5.39
N ILE A 70 -3.49 5.83 -6.05
CA ILE A 70 -2.41 4.89 -6.37
C ILE A 70 -2.41 4.61 -7.87
N GLY A 71 -1.22 4.24 -8.37
CA GLY A 71 -1.07 3.73 -9.74
C GLY A 71 -0.12 2.55 -9.74
N SER A 72 -0.51 1.47 -10.38
CA SER A 72 0.31 0.27 -10.47
C SER A 72 -0.24 -0.69 -11.51
N GLY A 73 0.63 -1.29 -12.30
CA GLY A 73 0.21 -2.30 -13.28
C GLY A 73 -0.82 -1.82 -14.29
N GLY A 74 -0.86 -0.52 -14.58
CA GLY A 74 -1.85 0.07 -15.47
C GLY A 74 -3.17 0.43 -14.78
N VAL A 75 -3.29 0.18 -13.49
CA VAL A 75 -4.48 0.51 -12.69
C VAL A 75 -4.23 1.82 -11.96
N GLU A 76 -5.18 2.74 -12.04
CA GLU A 76 -5.18 3.96 -11.23
C GLU A 76 -6.47 3.99 -10.43
N SER A 77 -6.37 4.32 -9.15
CA SER A 77 -7.54 4.28 -8.27
C SER A 77 -7.38 5.23 -7.10
N ASP A 78 -8.48 5.83 -6.69
CA ASP A 78 -8.56 6.52 -5.42
C ASP A 78 -8.67 5.47 -4.33
N VAL A 79 -7.98 5.67 -3.22
CA VAL A 79 -7.94 4.71 -2.12
C VAL A 79 -8.09 5.40 -0.77
N GLU A 80 -8.51 4.62 0.21
CA GLU A 80 -8.40 4.97 1.62
C GLU A 80 -7.27 4.14 2.20
N PHE A 81 -6.50 4.76 3.10
CA PHE A 81 -5.44 4.07 3.83
C PHE A 81 -5.99 3.66 5.19
N SER A 82 -6.00 2.36 5.43
CA SER A 82 -6.49 1.81 6.70
C SER A 82 -5.35 1.09 7.40
N ASP A 83 -5.24 1.23 8.72
CA ASP A 83 -4.22 0.49 9.46
C ASP A 83 -4.47 -1.01 9.29
N ALA A 84 -3.41 -1.75 8.98
CA ALA A 84 -3.51 -3.20 8.88
C ALA A 84 -3.64 -3.79 10.28
N GLU A 85 -4.42 -4.86 10.40
CA GLU A 85 -4.52 -5.58 11.66
C GLU A 85 -3.23 -6.32 11.96
N ASP A 86 -2.86 -6.43 13.23
CA ASP A 86 -1.65 -7.14 13.64
C ASP A 86 -1.64 -8.59 13.13
N ALA A 87 -2.80 -9.21 13.06
CA ALA A 87 -2.94 -10.61 12.62
C ALA A 87 -2.45 -10.85 11.20
N VAL A 88 -2.43 -9.83 10.31
CA VAL A 88 -1.99 -10.01 8.94
C VAL A 88 -0.48 -9.81 8.76
N ASN A 89 0.23 -9.30 9.78
CA ASN A 89 1.63 -8.93 9.60
C ASN A 89 2.53 -10.08 9.19
N ASP A 90 2.31 -11.28 9.70
CA ASP A 90 3.12 -12.43 9.31
C ASP A 90 2.90 -12.79 7.83
N ALA A 91 1.66 -12.73 7.36
CA ALA A 91 1.35 -12.98 5.95
C ALA A 91 1.93 -11.89 5.05
N VAL A 92 1.90 -10.64 5.50
CA VAL A 92 2.52 -9.53 4.76
C VAL A 92 4.03 -9.70 4.69
N ASP A 93 4.68 -10.10 5.79
CA ASP A 93 6.12 -10.42 5.79
C ASP A 93 6.44 -11.50 4.75
N ALA A 94 5.66 -12.58 4.75
CA ALA A 94 5.87 -13.68 3.82
C ALA A 94 5.69 -13.21 2.37
N ALA A 95 4.70 -12.37 2.12
CA ALA A 95 4.43 -11.82 0.79
C ALA A 95 5.61 -10.96 0.29
N TYR A 96 6.20 -10.13 1.17
CA TYR A 96 7.39 -9.35 0.80
C TYR A 96 8.57 -10.25 0.48
N ARG A 97 8.81 -11.26 1.30
CA ARG A 97 9.93 -12.19 1.08
C ARG A 97 9.77 -12.97 -0.23
N ASP A 98 8.55 -13.37 -0.55
CA ASP A 98 8.26 -14.13 -1.75
C ASP A 98 8.36 -13.26 -3.00
N LYS A 99 7.67 -12.14 -3.02
CA LYS A 99 7.61 -11.27 -4.19
C LYS A 99 8.96 -10.64 -4.54
N TYR A 100 9.71 -10.23 -3.53
CA TYR A 100 10.98 -9.52 -3.71
C TYR A 100 12.18 -10.37 -3.33
N ALA A 101 12.06 -11.69 -3.52
CA ALA A 101 13.11 -12.66 -3.13
C ALA A 101 14.48 -12.34 -3.73
N ARG A 102 14.52 -11.79 -4.95
CA ARG A 102 15.79 -11.42 -5.61
C ARG A 102 16.43 -10.17 -5.02
N TYR A 103 15.77 -9.50 -4.10
CA TYR A 103 16.29 -8.30 -3.44
C TYR A 103 16.34 -8.47 -1.93
N LEU A 104 16.88 -9.60 -1.46
CA LEU A 104 16.82 -9.97 -0.04
C LEU A 104 17.32 -8.89 0.91
N SER A 105 18.41 -8.21 0.57
CA SER A 105 18.95 -7.17 1.44
C SER A 105 18.01 -5.96 1.55
N SER A 106 17.18 -5.73 0.53
CA SER A 106 16.19 -4.65 0.55
C SER A 106 14.89 -5.08 1.21
N VAL A 107 14.62 -6.39 1.31
CA VAL A 107 13.44 -6.91 1.99
C VAL A 107 13.56 -6.80 3.50
N GLU A 108 14.76 -7.01 4.05
CA GLU A 108 14.95 -6.98 5.50
C GLU A 108 14.38 -5.72 6.17
N PRO A 109 14.63 -4.50 5.66
CA PRO A 109 14.02 -3.31 6.25
C PRO A 109 12.49 -3.28 6.20
N MET A 110 11.88 -4.06 5.31
CA MET A 110 10.41 -4.08 5.15
C MET A 110 9.73 -5.04 6.12
N VAL A 111 10.48 -5.92 6.79
CA VAL A 111 9.91 -6.91 7.70
C VAL A 111 10.35 -6.69 9.16
N THR A 112 10.98 -5.56 9.44
CA THR A 112 11.33 -5.18 10.80
C THR A 112 10.09 -4.82 11.61
N ALA A 113 10.20 -4.84 12.93
CA ALA A 113 9.11 -4.41 13.79
C ALA A 113 8.66 -2.99 13.47
N GLN A 114 9.62 -2.11 13.15
CA GLN A 114 9.33 -0.73 12.78
C GLN A 114 8.50 -0.65 11.50
N ALA A 115 8.85 -1.41 10.47
CA ALA A 115 8.11 -1.43 9.22
C ALA A 115 6.72 -2.07 9.41
N ARG A 116 6.64 -3.15 10.19
CA ARG A 116 5.35 -3.81 10.50
C ARG A 116 4.36 -2.85 11.15
N ALA A 117 4.84 -1.96 11.99
CA ALA A 117 3.98 -0.98 12.65
C ALA A 117 3.37 0.04 11.67
N THR A 118 3.92 0.15 10.46
CA THR A 118 3.40 1.09 9.44
C THR A 118 2.52 0.42 8.40
N ALA A 119 2.22 -0.87 8.53
CA ALA A 119 1.44 -1.59 7.51
C ALA A 119 0.09 -0.93 7.30
N LEU A 120 -0.20 -0.58 6.07
CA LEU A 120 -1.47 0.02 5.67
C LEU A 120 -2.14 -0.87 4.62
N GLN A 121 -3.43 -1.07 4.78
CA GLN A 121 -4.26 -1.72 3.77
C GLN A 121 -4.78 -0.65 2.83
N LEU A 122 -4.68 -0.91 1.53
CA LEU A 122 -5.22 -0.02 0.50
C LEU A 122 -6.64 -0.45 0.18
N VAL A 123 -7.61 0.40 0.52
CA VAL A 123 -9.02 0.10 0.28
C VAL A 123 -9.49 0.95 -0.90
N PRO A 124 -10.00 0.33 -1.99
CA PRO A 124 -10.44 1.12 -3.12
C PRO A 124 -11.65 1.96 -2.73
N ARG A 125 -11.68 3.21 -3.23
CA ARG A 125 -12.82 4.09 -3.00
C ARG A 125 -13.71 4.07 -4.22
N GLU A 126 -15.01 4.13 -3.97
CA GLU A 126 -15.96 4.31 -5.04
C GLU A 126 -15.74 5.68 -5.68
N ALA A 127 -15.79 5.73 -7.02
CA ALA A 127 -15.61 6.97 -7.74
C ALA A 127 -16.62 8.02 -7.29
N ALA A 128 -16.15 9.27 -7.21
CA ALA A 128 -17.04 10.38 -6.85
C ALA A 128 -18.14 10.56 -7.88
N ARG A 129 -19.29 10.92 -7.42
CA ARG A 129 -20.47 11.07 -8.25
C ARG A 129 -20.87 12.53 -8.39
#